data_6dde111c28515822bfafb0b61b81cd35
#
_entry.id   6dde111c28515822bfafb0b61b81cd35
#
_cell.length_a   1.000
_cell.length_b   1.000
_cell.length_c   1.000
_cell.angle_alpha   90.00
_cell.angle_beta   90.00
_cell.angle_gamma   90.00
#
_symmetry.space_group_name_H-M   'P 1'
#
loop_
_entity.id
_entity.type
_entity.pdbx_description
1 polymer ?
#
loop_
_entity_poly.entity_id
_entity_poly.type
_entity_poly.pdbx_seq_one_letter_code
_entity_poly.pdbx_strand_id
1 'polypeptide(L)'
;MNYLKLLLIILPLAVFSSANAQFFEEDHLITDVRNNIVWLRCSVGQTWDSDSKTCTGDLVKLNHDEIKIALQQASEQLGGEWRLPTLDELESLVCEECEPPKIKKKYFPNISPEAYWTGKRNFLNRKMVWT
;
A
#
# COMPACT_ATOMS: atom_id res chain seq x y z
N MET A 1 -21.96 18.21 64.64
CA MET A 1 -20.94 17.39 63.96
C MET A 1 -21.27 17.34 62.49
N ASN A 2 -20.56 18.16 61.71
CA ASN A 2 -20.78 18.28 60.26
C ASN A 2 -19.90 17.23 59.54
N TYR A 3 -20.50 16.19 59.02
CA TYR A 3 -19.79 15.25 58.14
C TYR A 3 -19.71 15.83 56.73
N LEU A 4 -18.55 16.38 56.42
CA LEU A 4 -18.21 16.82 55.06
C LEU A 4 -18.02 15.57 54.18
N LYS A 5 -19.02 15.20 53.38
CA LYS A 5 -18.93 14.11 52.41
C LYS A 5 -18.06 14.60 51.26
N LEU A 6 -16.79 14.12 51.27
CA LEU A 6 -15.86 14.32 50.15
C LEU A 6 -16.31 13.46 48.97
N LEU A 7 -16.93 14.09 47.99
CA LEU A 7 -17.34 13.41 46.75
C LEU A 7 -16.08 13.25 45.86
N LEU A 8 -15.54 12.02 45.86
CA LEU A 8 -14.43 11.68 44.98
C LEU A 8 -14.99 11.51 43.56
N ILE A 9 -14.82 12.53 42.72
CA ILE A 9 -15.12 12.45 41.29
C ILE A 9 -14.00 11.66 40.64
N ILE A 10 -14.27 10.39 40.36
CA ILE A 10 -13.39 9.55 39.52
C ILE A 10 -13.62 9.96 38.08
N LEU A 11 -12.71 10.79 37.57
CA LEU A 11 -12.69 11.16 36.15
C LEU A 11 -12.17 9.93 35.36
N PRO A 12 -12.96 9.34 34.43
CA PRO A 12 -12.43 8.26 33.63
C PRO A 12 -11.33 8.81 32.71
N LEU A 13 -10.10 8.31 32.84
CA LEU A 13 -9.05 8.52 31.87
C LEU A 13 -9.47 7.83 30.57
N ALA A 14 -10.00 8.61 29.64
CA ALA A 14 -10.21 8.15 28.28
C ALA A 14 -8.83 7.88 27.66
N VAL A 15 -8.46 6.63 27.56
CA VAL A 15 -7.26 6.19 26.84
C VAL A 15 -7.58 6.37 25.36
N PHE A 16 -7.18 7.51 24.78
CA PHE A 16 -7.20 7.71 23.34
C PHE A 16 -6.15 6.78 22.74
N SER A 17 -6.57 5.61 22.26
CA SER A 17 -5.75 4.78 21.39
C SER A 17 -5.55 5.56 20.10
N SER A 18 -4.37 6.18 19.94
CA SER A 18 -3.96 6.76 18.66
C SER A 18 -3.85 5.62 17.64
N ALA A 19 -4.89 5.42 16.84
CA ALA A 19 -4.79 4.59 15.66
C ALA A 19 -3.81 5.27 14.71
N ASN A 20 -2.54 4.87 14.74
CA ASN A 20 -1.56 5.31 13.76
C ASN A 20 -1.94 4.69 12.42
N ALA A 21 -2.66 5.45 11.59
CA ALA A 21 -2.91 5.07 10.22
C ALA A 21 -1.57 5.08 9.48
N GLN A 22 -1.12 3.92 9.01
CA GLN A 22 0.09 3.80 8.22
C GLN A 22 -0.12 4.30 6.79
N PHE A 23 -1.34 4.08 6.26
CA PHE A 23 -1.69 4.34 4.87
C PHE A 23 -2.73 5.44 4.76
N PHE A 24 -2.49 6.42 3.88
CA PHE A 24 -3.43 7.46 3.50
C PHE A 24 -3.85 7.28 2.06
N GLU A 25 -5.16 7.29 1.83
CA GLU A 25 -5.79 7.12 0.52
C GLU A 25 -5.95 8.47 -0.17
N GLU A 26 -5.40 8.60 -1.36
CA GLU A 26 -5.54 9.78 -2.22
C GLU A 26 -5.92 9.32 -3.63
N ASP A 27 -7.22 9.09 -3.85
CA ASP A 27 -7.74 8.62 -5.13
C ASP A 27 -7.02 7.35 -5.62
N HIS A 28 -6.24 7.41 -6.70
CA HIS A 28 -5.47 6.29 -7.26
C HIS A 28 -4.14 6.00 -6.55
N LEU A 29 -3.82 6.75 -5.49
CA LEU A 29 -2.57 6.66 -4.75
C LEU A 29 -2.79 6.23 -3.29
N ILE A 30 -1.78 5.58 -2.73
CA ILE A 30 -1.67 5.31 -1.29
C ILE A 30 -0.32 5.85 -0.81
N THR A 31 -0.36 6.75 0.15
CA THR A 31 0.84 7.21 0.86
C THR A 31 1.11 6.30 2.04
N ASP A 32 2.24 5.61 2.02
CA ASP A 32 2.77 4.84 3.14
C ASP A 32 3.68 5.74 3.98
N VAL A 33 3.15 6.23 5.09
CA VAL A 33 3.86 7.17 5.96
C VAL A 33 5.04 6.52 6.67
N ARG A 34 4.95 5.24 6.99
CA ARG A 34 6.02 4.51 7.70
C ARG A 34 7.26 4.38 6.84
N ASN A 35 7.08 4.05 5.56
CA ASN A 35 8.17 3.86 4.61
C ASN A 35 8.49 5.12 3.80
N ASN A 36 7.68 6.20 3.97
CA ASN A 36 7.80 7.45 3.22
C ASN A 36 7.80 7.24 1.71
N ILE A 37 6.89 6.42 1.22
CA ILE A 37 6.71 6.10 -0.20
C ILE A 37 5.24 6.23 -0.61
N VAL A 38 5.03 6.38 -1.92
CA VAL A 38 3.70 6.42 -2.52
C VAL A 38 3.54 5.21 -3.43
N TRP A 39 2.41 4.54 -3.30
CA TRP A 39 2.03 3.38 -4.10
C TRP A 39 0.95 3.74 -5.10
N LEU A 40 1.01 3.16 -6.29
CA LEU A 40 -0.15 3.07 -7.16
C LEU A 40 -1.10 1.99 -6.63
N ARG A 41 -2.39 2.29 -6.57
CA ARG A 41 -3.41 1.34 -6.11
C ARG A 41 -3.73 0.28 -7.16
N CYS A 42 -3.60 0.64 -8.43
CA CYS A 42 -3.88 -0.26 -9.55
C CYS A 42 -2.60 -0.83 -10.14
N SER A 43 -2.68 -2.07 -10.58
CA SER A 43 -1.60 -2.70 -11.35
C SER A 43 -1.50 -2.07 -12.74
N VAL A 44 -0.34 -2.18 -13.37
CA VAL A 44 -0.13 -1.68 -14.75
C VAL A 44 -1.14 -2.34 -15.69
N GLY A 45 -1.75 -1.52 -16.55
CA GLY A 45 -2.83 -1.92 -17.45
C GLY A 45 -4.23 -1.66 -16.88
N GLN A 46 -4.37 -1.53 -15.57
CA GLN A 46 -5.62 -1.16 -14.95
C GLN A 46 -5.78 0.35 -14.81
N THR A 47 -7.02 0.81 -14.75
CA THR A 47 -7.39 2.21 -14.54
C THR A 47 -8.16 2.34 -13.23
N TRP A 48 -7.86 3.38 -12.47
CA TRP A 48 -8.62 3.73 -11.27
C TRP A 48 -9.98 4.33 -11.65
N ASP A 49 -11.03 3.78 -11.06
CA ASP A 49 -12.39 4.31 -11.13
C ASP A 49 -12.73 4.98 -9.79
N SER A 50 -12.79 6.30 -9.79
CA SER A 50 -13.06 7.10 -8.59
C SER A 50 -14.48 6.95 -8.06
N ASP A 51 -15.44 6.61 -8.91
CA ASP A 51 -16.84 6.46 -8.53
C ASP A 51 -17.06 5.14 -7.77
N SER A 52 -16.54 4.04 -8.30
CA SER A 52 -16.61 2.73 -7.66
C SER A 52 -15.47 2.45 -6.68
N LYS A 53 -14.46 3.32 -6.64
CA LYS A 53 -13.24 3.19 -5.81
C LYS A 53 -12.53 1.85 -6.00
N THR A 54 -12.37 1.46 -7.23
CA THR A 54 -11.75 0.20 -7.61
C THR A 54 -10.89 0.35 -8.87
N CYS A 55 -10.08 -0.68 -9.15
CA CYS A 55 -9.31 -0.77 -10.37
C CYS A 55 -10.11 -1.55 -11.43
N THR A 56 -10.20 -1.02 -12.62
CA THR A 56 -10.90 -1.64 -13.76
C THR A 56 -9.93 -1.99 -14.88
N GLY A 57 -10.27 -2.96 -15.72
CA GLY A 57 -9.44 -3.44 -16.79
C GLY A 57 -8.50 -4.58 -16.37
N ASP A 58 -7.78 -5.10 -17.32
CA ASP A 58 -6.88 -6.24 -17.14
C ASP A 58 -5.45 -5.77 -16.85
N LEU A 59 -4.79 -6.44 -15.90
CA LEU A 59 -3.38 -6.19 -15.66
C LEU A 59 -2.54 -6.64 -16.86
N VAL A 60 -1.45 -5.92 -17.10
CA VAL A 60 -0.47 -6.25 -18.13
C VAL A 60 0.76 -6.87 -17.48
N LYS A 61 1.15 -8.06 -17.94
CA LYS A 61 2.39 -8.70 -17.53
C LYS A 61 3.53 -8.15 -18.36
N LEU A 62 4.52 -7.57 -17.69
CA LEU A 62 5.67 -6.94 -18.33
C LEU A 62 6.93 -7.77 -18.17
N ASN A 63 7.73 -7.83 -19.22
CA ASN A 63 9.11 -8.30 -19.12
C ASN A 63 10.04 -7.19 -18.62
N HIS A 64 11.29 -7.52 -18.38
CA HIS A 64 12.26 -6.59 -17.78
C HIS A 64 12.49 -5.32 -18.59
N ASP A 65 12.44 -5.38 -19.92
CA ASP A 65 12.67 -4.19 -20.76
C ASP A 65 11.42 -3.31 -20.82
N GLU A 66 10.26 -3.92 -20.86
CA GLU A 66 8.96 -3.23 -20.81
C GLU A 66 8.74 -2.50 -19.49
N ILE A 67 9.26 -3.01 -18.36
CA ILE A 67 9.19 -2.34 -17.07
C ILE A 67 9.86 -0.96 -17.12
N LYS A 68 11.00 -0.83 -17.77
CA LYS A 68 11.71 0.46 -17.87
C LYS A 68 10.84 1.49 -18.61
N ILE A 69 10.20 1.05 -19.69
CA ILE A 69 9.29 1.89 -20.49
C ILE A 69 8.08 2.27 -19.64
N ALA A 70 7.48 1.33 -18.93
CA ALA A 70 6.33 1.58 -18.07
C ALA A 70 6.65 2.56 -16.94
N LEU A 71 7.81 2.46 -16.29
CA LEU A 71 8.25 3.39 -15.25
C LEU A 71 8.48 4.80 -15.80
N GLN A 72 9.05 4.92 -16.99
CA GLN A 72 9.21 6.20 -17.66
C GLN A 72 7.84 6.82 -17.98
N GLN A 73 6.94 6.05 -18.57
CA GLN A 73 5.58 6.52 -18.88
C GLN A 73 4.82 6.92 -17.61
N ALA A 74 4.94 6.16 -16.53
CA ALA A 74 4.33 6.53 -15.25
C ALA A 74 4.86 7.88 -14.74
N SER A 75 6.17 8.11 -14.82
CA SER A 75 6.78 9.38 -14.41
C SER A 75 6.33 10.56 -15.27
N GLU A 76 6.16 10.35 -16.58
CA GLU A 76 5.68 11.36 -17.51
C GLU A 76 4.19 11.69 -17.32
N GLN A 77 3.36 10.69 -17.04
CA GLN A 77 1.90 10.84 -16.94
C GLN A 77 1.43 11.26 -15.54
N LEU A 78 2.08 10.75 -14.49
CA LEU A 78 1.67 10.96 -13.10
C LEU A 78 2.56 11.97 -12.36
N GLY A 79 3.68 12.35 -12.96
CA GLY A 79 4.70 13.18 -12.32
C GLY A 79 5.54 12.38 -11.31
N GLY A 80 6.65 12.99 -10.86
CA GLY A 80 7.58 12.35 -9.93
C GLY A 80 8.45 11.27 -10.55
N GLU A 81 9.18 10.56 -9.71
CA GLU A 81 10.00 9.43 -10.11
C GLU A 81 9.38 8.12 -9.62
N TRP A 82 8.93 7.31 -10.57
CA TRP A 82 8.37 5.99 -10.27
C TRP A 82 9.44 4.91 -10.42
N ARG A 83 9.44 3.98 -9.48
CA ARG A 83 10.39 2.86 -9.45
C ARG A 83 9.70 1.58 -8.99
N LEU A 84 10.34 0.46 -9.20
CA LEU A 84 9.94 -0.79 -8.57
C LEU A 84 10.18 -0.72 -7.05
N PRO A 85 9.32 -1.35 -6.25
CA PRO A 85 9.55 -1.47 -4.81
C PRO A 85 10.77 -2.36 -4.53
N THR A 86 11.37 -2.17 -3.37
CA THR A 86 12.29 -3.19 -2.83
C THR A 86 11.47 -4.37 -2.30
N LEU A 87 12.13 -5.52 -2.06
CA LEU A 87 11.45 -6.67 -1.47
C LEU A 87 10.86 -6.31 -0.10
N ASP A 88 11.61 -5.65 0.76
CA ASP A 88 11.18 -5.26 2.12
C ASP A 88 9.96 -4.31 2.07
N GLU A 89 9.93 -3.38 1.10
CA GLU A 89 8.77 -2.50 0.88
C GLU A 89 7.54 -3.30 0.45
N LEU A 90 7.69 -4.24 -0.48
CA LEU A 90 6.59 -5.08 -0.93
C LEU A 90 6.10 -6.02 0.18
N GLU A 91 7.00 -6.61 0.96
CA GLU A 91 6.67 -7.43 2.12
C GLU A 91 5.93 -6.64 3.21
N SER A 92 6.19 -5.34 3.34
CA SER A 92 5.48 -4.48 4.29
C SER A 92 3.98 -4.32 4.00
N LEU A 93 3.53 -4.65 2.80
CA LEU A 93 2.13 -4.66 2.40
C LEU A 93 1.40 -5.95 2.77
N VAL A 94 2.14 -6.99 3.17
CA VAL A 94 1.55 -8.30 3.51
C VAL A 94 0.65 -8.16 4.74
N CYS A 95 -0.53 -8.72 4.63
CA CYS A 95 -1.53 -8.81 5.69
C CYS A 95 -1.76 -10.29 5.98
N GLU A 96 -1.13 -10.82 7.03
CA GLU A 96 -1.18 -12.24 7.35
C GLU A 96 -2.59 -12.74 7.70
N GLU A 97 -3.40 -11.89 8.31
CA GLU A 97 -4.80 -12.17 8.68
C GLU A 97 -5.78 -12.02 7.51
N CYS A 98 -5.33 -11.47 6.38
CA CYS A 98 -6.19 -11.29 5.21
C CYS A 98 -6.38 -12.59 4.41
N GLU A 99 -7.55 -12.72 3.77
CA GLU A 99 -7.77 -13.75 2.74
C GLU A 99 -6.86 -13.52 1.52
N PRO A 100 -6.46 -14.57 0.81
CA PRO A 100 -5.66 -14.41 -0.41
C PRO A 100 -6.32 -13.49 -1.47
N PRO A 101 -5.50 -12.69 -2.14
CA PRO A 101 -4.09 -12.41 -1.88
C PRO A 101 -3.89 -11.71 -0.55
N LYS A 102 -2.82 -12.06 0.17
CA LYS A 102 -2.50 -11.58 1.53
C LYS A 102 -2.16 -10.08 1.56
N ILE A 103 -3.11 -9.25 1.14
CA ILE A 103 -2.99 -7.78 1.09
C ILE A 103 -4.35 -7.14 1.44
N LYS A 104 -4.32 -5.96 2.02
CA LYS A 104 -5.56 -5.23 2.37
C LYS A 104 -6.24 -4.69 1.11
N LYS A 105 -7.31 -5.37 0.69
CA LYS A 105 -8.12 -5.01 -0.49
C LYS A 105 -8.72 -3.59 -0.42
N LYS A 106 -8.86 -3.05 0.79
CA LYS A 106 -9.27 -1.65 0.98
C LYS A 106 -8.31 -0.69 0.28
N TYR A 107 -7.02 -0.93 0.39
CA TYR A 107 -5.98 -0.09 -0.19
C TYR A 107 -5.65 -0.48 -1.63
N PHE A 108 -5.64 -1.77 -1.93
CA PHE A 108 -5.30 -2.34 -3.23
C PHE A 108 -6.45 -3.20 -3.76
N PRO A 109 -7.55 -2.56 -4.23
CA PRO A 109 -8.69 -3.29 -4.75
C PRO A 109 -8.33 -3.98 -6.07
N ASN A 110 -8.91 -5.17 -6.28
CA ASN A 110 -8.69 -5.98 -7.47
C ASN A 110 -7.22 -6.33 -7.76
N ILE A 111 -6.40 -6.38 -6.70
CA ILE A 111 -5.03 -6.88 -6.83
C ILE A 111 -5.08 -8.36 -7.23
N SER A 112 -4.27 -8.72 -8.22
CA SER A 112 -4.17 -10.10 -8.68
C SER A 112 -3.28 -10.92 -7.74
N PRO A 113 -3.56 -12.22 -7.52
CA PRO A 113 -2.68 -13.15 -6.79
C PRO A 113 -1.47 -13.59 -7.64
N GLU A 114 -1.04 -12.75 -8.54
CA GLU A 114 0.10 -12.98 -9.43
C GLU A 114 1.40 -12.50 -8.77
N ALA A 115 2.52 -12.87 -9.37
CA ALA A 115 3.82 -12.39 -8.95
C ALA A 115 4.06 -10.92 -9.36
N TYR A 116 4.64 -10.14 -8.45
CA TYR A 116 4.94 -8.73 -8.67
C TYR A 116 6.46 -8.49 -8.72
N TRP A 117 6.88 -7.59 -9.60
CA TRP A 117 8.28 -7.24 -9.78
C TRP A 117 8.82 -6.42 -8.61
N THR A 118 10.06 -6.74 -8.19
CA THR A 118 10.85 -5.90 -7.27
C THR A 118 12.12 -5.39 -7.93
N GLY A 119 12.69 -4.33 -7.38
CA GLY A 119 13.94 -3.76 -7.87
C GLY A 119 15.19 -4.57 -7.54
N LYS A 120 15.10 -5.60 -6.68
CA LYS A 120 16.22 -6.47 -6.35
C LYS A 120 16.28 -7.68 -7.27
N ARG A 121 17.46 -7.99 -7.77
CA ARG A 121 17.72 -9.24 -8.50
C ARG A 121 17.90 -10.38 -7.50
N ASN A 122 17.33 -11.55 -7.85
CA ASN A 122 17.64 -12.77 -7.11
C ASN A 122 19.13 -13.07 -7.21
N PHE A 123 19.81 -13.24 -6.07
CA PHE A 123 21.25 -13.44 -6.08
C PHE A 123 21.65 -14.84 -6.58
N LEU A 124 20.74 -15.82 -6.55
CA LEU A 124 20.94 -17.15 -7.10
C LEU A 124 20.82 -17.18 -8.63
N ASN A 125 20.05 -16.27 -9.19
CA ASN A 125 19.91 -16.09 -10.62
C ASN A 125 19.87 -14.59 -10.95
N ARG A 126 21.00 -14.04 -11.38
CA ARG A 126 21.13 -12.60 -11.68
C ARG A 126 20.19 -12.08 -12.78
N LYS A 127 19.55 -12.99 -13.53
CA LYS A 127 18.59 -12.64 -14.58
C LYS A 127 17.16 -12.54 -14.06
N MET A 128 16.88 -13.06 -12.86
CA MET A 128 15.54 -13.04 -12.27
C MET A 128 15.42 -11.88 -11.27
N VAL A 129 14.36 -11.14 -11.40
CA VAL A 129 13.96 -10.13 -10.42
C VAL A 129 12.90 -10.78 -9.53
N TRP A 130 12.96 -10.54 -8.24
CA TRP A 130 11.96 -11.07 -7.32
C TRP A 130 10.57 -10.54 -7.64
N THR A 131 9.63 -11.43 -7.62
CA THR A 131 8.21 -11.15 -7.80
C THR A 131 7.48 -11.28 -6.47
#